data_6ae410e1eff25804d043d13051da6375
#
_entry.id   6ae410e1eff25804d043d13051da6375
#
_cell.length_a   1.000
_cell.length_b   1.000
_cell.length_c   1.000
_cell.angle_alpha   90.00
_cell.angle_beta   90.00
_cell.angle_gamma   90.00
#
_symmetry.space_group_name_H-M   'P 1'
#
loop_
_entity.id
_entity.type
_entity.pdbx_description
1 polymer ?
#
loop_
_entity_poly.entity_id
_entity_poly.type
_entity_poly.pdbx_seq_one_letter_code
_entity_poly.pdbx_strand_id
1 'polypeptide(L)'
;QAINLMINRCRGDRQNLKNELNKIEGFIKNKKRIEISEILQLTNLAENYSVTELVDNCLAKNKNKTLNILNENNYNLEDCIIVIRTMLAKSKRLLKLFQEIKISNNIDSAISSIKPPIFWKDKQIVKDQINKWSHKNIELLIFKINEIELLIKKNSSISLSVLSDFIIEQASTASN
;
A
#
# COMPACT_ATOMS: atom_id res chain seq x y z
N GLN A 1 8.22 16.50 20.44
CA GLN A 1 8.70 15.54 19.41
C GLN A 1 7.97 14.20 19.55
N ALA A 2 7.95 13.56 20.73
CA ALA A 2 7.29 12.26 20.95
C ALA A 2 5.79 12.28 20.63
N ILE A 3 5.04 13.31 21.03
CA ILE A 3 3.60 13.46 20.76
C ILE A 3 3.34 13.54 19.25
N ASN A 4 4.12 14.34 18.53
CA ASN A 4 3.97 14.46 17.08
C ASN A 4 4.30 13.15 16.35
N LEU A 5 5.27 12.38 16.86
CA LEU A 5 5.60 11.05 16.36
C LEU A 5 4.39 10.10 16.50
N MET A 6 3.75 10.10 17.68
CA MET A 6 2.57 9.26 17.94
C MET A 6 1.36 9.65 17.09
N ILE A 7 1.07 10.95 17.00
CA ILE A 7 -0.03 11.47 16.17
C ILE A 7 0.16 11.10 14.72
N ASN A 8 1.39 11.27 14.19
CA ASN A 8 1.71 10.94 12.81
C ASN A 8 1.58 9.44 12.54
N ARG A 9 2.02 8.60 13.48
CA ARG A 9 1.93 7.13 13.36
C ARG A 9 0.50 6.61 13.51
N CYS A 10 -0.31 7.21 14.39
CA CYS A 10 -1.73 6.86 14.52
C CYS A 10 -2.60 7.41 13.37
N ARG A 11 -2.04 8.21 12.44
CA ARG A 11 -2.73 8.76 11.26
C ARG A 11 -4.08 9.43 11.57
N GLY A 12 -4.22 9.99 12.76
CA GLY A 12 -5.47 10.63 13.23
C GLY A 12 -6.52 9.65 13.75
N ASP A 13 -6.23 8.35 13.82
CA ASP A 13 -7.11 7.39 14.50
C ASP A 13 -7.02 7.58 16.01
N ARG A 14 -8.12 8.12 16.60
CA ARG A 14 -8.22 8.44 18.02
C ARG A 14 -8.21 7.18 18.90
N GLN A 15 -8.79 6.08 18.43
CA GLN A 15 -8.84 4.84 19.20
C GLN A 15 -7.45 4.20 19.29
N ASN A 16 -6.73 4.15 18.17
CA ASN A 16 -5.33 3.69 18.14
C ASN A 16 -4.45 4.57 19.03
N LEU A 17 -4.57 5.89 18.93
CA LEU A 17 -3.80 6.80 19.78
C LEU A 17 -4.09 6.56 21.26
N LYS A 18 -5.34 6.36 21.65
CA LYS A 18 -5.74 6.05 23.04
C LYS A 18 -5.13 4.73 23.52
N ASN A 19 -5.16 3.70 22.68
CA ASN A 19 -4.58 2.39 23.01
C ASN A 19 -3.07 2.48 23.22
N GLU A 20 -2.36 3.21 22.36
CA GLU A 20 -0.91 3.42 22.49
C GLU A 20 -0.55 4.26 23.71
N LEU A 21 -1.34 5.29 24.01
CA LEU A 21 -1.18 6.09 25.24
C LEU A 21 -1.36 5.24 26.50
N ASN A 22 -2.35 4.35 26.53
CA ASN A 22 -2.58 3.45 27.66
C ASN A 22 -1.40 2.48 27.89
N LYS A 23 -0.76 1.98 26.81
CA LYS A 23 0.46 1.15 26.92
C LYS A 23 1.61 1.94 27.53
N ILE A 24 1.83 3.18 27.07
CA ILE A 24 2.87 4.06 27.61
C ILE A 24 2.59 4.39 29.07
N GLU A 25 1.35 4.72 29.43
CA GLU A 25 0.95 4.98 30.81
C GLU A 25 1.23 3.79 31.71
N GLY A 26 0.90 2.57 31.26
CA GLY A 26 1.22 1.32 31.96
C GLY A 26 2.72 1.14 32.22
N PHE A 27 3.56 1.55 31.26
CA PHE A 27 5.03 1.45 31.38
C PHE A 27 5.62 2.53 32.29
N ILE A 28 5.05 3.75 32.28
CA ILE A 28 5.55 4.90 33.06
C ILE A 28 5.21 4.79 34.56
N LYS A 29 4.30 3.89 34.98
CA LYS A 29 3.87 3.78 36.40
C LYS A 29 5.02 3.82 37.42
N ASN A 30 6.24 3.44 37.02
CA ASN A 30 7.44 3.42 37.88
C ASN A 30 8.58 4.33 37.37
N LYS A 31 8.39 5.13 36.31
CA LYS A 31 9.43 6.00 35.74
C LYS A 31 8.96 7.46 35.67
N LYS A 32 9.84 8.38 36.03
CA LYS A 32 9.56 9.83 35.96
C LYS A 32 9.71 10.44 34.56
N ARG A 33 10.37 9.75 33.64
CA ARG A 33 10.61 10.20 32.25
C ARG A 33 10.66 8.98 31.33
N ILE A 34 10.27 9.17 30.09
CA ILE A 34 10.38 8.18 29.02
C ILE A 34 11.17 8.80 27.84
N GLU A 35 12.08 8.04 27.27
CA GLU A 35 12.84 8.45 26.09
C GLU A 35 12.10 8.11 24.80
N ILE A 36 12.44 8.81 23.70
CA ILE A 36 11.84 8.58 22.39
C ILE A 36 12.11 7.16 21.90
N SER A 37 13.30 6.62 22.18
CA SER A 37 13.71 5.23 21.88
C SER A 37 12.81 4.21 22.58
N GLU A 38 12.45 4.44 23.84
CA GLU A 38 11.55 3.57 24.60
C GLU A 38 10.11 3.67 24.07
N ILE A 39 9.66 4.87 23.71
CA ILE A 39 8.35 5.06 23.03
C ILE A 39 8.31 4.29 21.73
N LEU A 40 9.38 4.32 20.94
CA LEU A 40 9.48 3.58 19.69
C LEU A 40 9.43 2.05 19.88
N GLN A 41 10.00 1.55 20.98
CA GLN A 41 9.96 0.11 21.32
C GLN A 41 8.62 -0.33 21.91
N LEU A 42 8.01 0.52 22.75
CA LEU A 42 6.72 0.23 23.40
C LEU A 42 5.54 0.39 22.46
N THR A 43 5.55 1.44 21.70
CA THR A 43 4.67 1.64 20.58
C THR A 43 5.24 0.86 19.41
N ASN A 44 5.07 -0.47 19.45
CA ASN A 44 5.17 -1.29 18.25
C ASN A 44 3.97 -0.88 17.37
N LEU A 45 3.96 0.39 17.01
CA LEU A 45 3.13 0.93 15.95
C LEU A 45 3.74 0.33 14.69
N ALA A 46 3.44 -0.96 14.50
CA ALA A 46 3.41 -1.51 13.17
C ALA A 46 2.80 -0.41 12.33
N GLU A 47 3.56 0.14 11.40
CA GLU A 47 3.01 1.09 10.46
C GLU A 47 1.85 0.34 9.84
N ASN A 48 0.61 0.56 10.32
CA ASN A 48 -0.58 -0.01 9.72
C ASN A 48 -0.71 0.62 8.34
N TYR A 49 0.13 0.12 7.44
CA TYR A 49 0.10 0.51 6.05
C TYR A 49 -1.26 0.12 5.50
N SER A 50 -1.95 1.07 4.91
CA SER A 50 -3.20 0.77 4.24
C SER A 50 -2.95 -0.18 3.07
N VAL A 51 -3.93 -1.01 2.75
CA VAL A 51 -3.94 -1.83 1.53
C VAL A 51 -3.61 -0.98 0.28
N THR A 52 -4.11 0.25 0.27
CA THR A 52 -3.84 1.23 -0.78
C THR A 52 -2.35 1.52 -0.91
N GLU A 53 -1.64 1.71 0.20
CA GLU A 53 -0.21 2.02 0.21
C GLU A 53 0.64 0.82 -0.24
N LEU A 54 0.27 -0.40 0.14
CA LEU A 54 0.91 -1.63 -0.36
C LEU A 54 0.81 -1.69 -1.88
N VAL A 55 -0.40 -1.56 -2.41
CA VAL A 55 -0.66 -1.66 -3.85
C VAL A 55 0.02 -0.53 -4.63
N ASP A 56 0.01 0.70 -4.11
CA ASP A 56 0.67 1.83 -4.76
C ASP A 56 2.18 1.64 -4.86
N ASN A 57 2.83 1.16 -3.80
CA ASN A 57 4.27 0.89 -3.82
C ASN A 57 4.61 -0.32 -4.71
N CYS A 58 3.78 -1.35 -4.73
CA CYS A 58 3.93 -2.48 -5.64
C CYS A 58 3.88 -2.04 -7.11
N LEU A 59 2.87 -1.25 -7.49
CA LEU A 59 2.72 -0.73 -8.85
C LEU A 59 3.80 0.28 -9.21
N ALA A 60 4.34 1.03 -8.24
CA ALA A 60 5.49 1.92 -8.44
C ALA A 60 6.83 1.17 -8.50
N LYS A 61 6.84 -0.18 -8.41
CA LYS A 61 8.07 -1.02 -8.37
C LYS A 61 9.00 -0.67 -7.20
N ASN A 62 8.46 -0.18 -6.10
CA ASN A 62 9.19 0.12 -4.89
C ASN A 62 9.33 -1.13 -4.01
N LYS A 63 10.24 -2.03 -4.42
CA LYS A 63 10.44 -3.35 -3.82
C LYS A 63 10.65 -3.29 -2.30
N ASN A 64 11.58 -2.43 -1.84
CA ASN A 64 11.92 -2.35 -0.43
C ASN A 64 10.72 -1.92 0.43
N LYS A 65 10.00 -0.89 0.00
CA LYS A 65 8.80 -0.42 0.72
C LYS A 65 7.68 -1.47 0.69
N THR A 66 7.49 -2.15 -0.44
CA THR A 66 6.50 -3.23 -0.59
C THR A 66 6.80 -4.39 0.36
N LEU A 67 8.06 -4.82 0.46
CA LEU A 67 8.49 -5.88 1.39
C LEU A 67 8.27 -5.48 2.85
N ASN A 68 8.63 -4.24 3.21
CA ASN A 68 8.42 -3.75 4.57
C ASN A 68 6.94 -3.79 4.94
N ILE A 69 6.06 -3.30 4.05
CA ILE A 69 4.62 -3.31 4.27
C ILE A 69 4.06 -4.73 4.44
N LEU A 70 4.51 -5.68 3.59
CA LEU A 70 4.08 -7.07 3.69
C LEU A 70 4.51 -7.72 5.01
N ASN A 71 5.72 -7.43 5.49
CA ASN A 71 6.25 -8.01 6.71
C ASN A 71 5.65 -7.40 7.99
N GLU A 72 5.22 -6.15 7.94
CA GLU A 72 4.69 -5.44 9.11
C GLU A 72 3.18 -5.65 9.30
N ASN A 73 2.45 -6.01 8.25
CA ASN A 73 1.01 -6.25 8.29
C ASN A 73 0.70 -7.75 8.42
N ASN A 74 -0.20 -8.07 9.35
CA ASN A 74 -0.77 -9.42 9.48
C ASN A 74 -2.04 -9.51 8.63
N TYR A 75 -1.91 -9.92 7.37
CA TYR A 75 -3.04 -10.10 6.47
C TYR A 75 -3.78 -11.43 6.75
N ASN A 76 -5.10 -11.36 6.85
CA ASN A 76 -5.98 -12.52 6.84
C ASN A 76 -6.52 -12.80 5.42
N LEU A 77 -7.37 -13.82 5.26
CA LEU A 77 -7.95 -14.17 3.96
C LEU A 77 -8.76 -13.01 3.33
N GLU A 78 -9.56 -12.32 4.14
CA GLU A 78 -10.39 -11.20 3.68
C GLU A 78 -9.51 -10.05 3.20
N ASP A 79 -8.45 -9.75 3.92
CA ASP A 79 -7.45 -8.75 3.54
C ASP A 79 -6.77 -9.11 2.22
N CYS A 80 -6.43 -10.38 2.00
CA CYS A 80 -5.86 -10.84 0.74
C CYS A 80 -6.78 -10.54 -0.45
N ILE A 81 -8.09 -10.77 -0.30
CA ILE A 81 -9.08 -10.46 -1.33
C ILE A 81 -9.18 -8.94 -1.55
N ILE A 82 -9.15 -8.15 -0.47
CA ILE A 82 -9.20 -6.68 -0.56
C ILE A 82 -7.97 -6.15 -1.29
N VAL A 83 -6.77 -6.67 -0.99
CA VAL A 83 -5.51 -6.29 -1.67
C VAL A 83 -5.60 -6.56 -3.16
N ILE A 84 -6.01 -7.77 -3.57
CA ILE A 84 -6.11 -8.15 -4.98
C ILE A 84 -7.14 -7.29 -5.72
N ARG A 85 -8.30 -7.03 -5.13
CA ARG A 85 -9.33 -6.17 -5.75
C ARG A 85 -8.88 -4.71 -5.85
N THR A 86 -8.18 -4.22 -4.84
CA THR A 86 -7.59 -2.87 -4.88
C THR A 86 -6.55 -2.77 -5.99
N MET A 87 -5.71 -3.80 -6.14
CA MET A 87 -4.72 -3.87 -7.22
C MET A 87 -5.39 -3.90 -8.59
N LEU A 88 -6.47 -4.68 -8.75
CA LEU A 88 -7.25 -4.71 -9.98
C LEU A 88 -7.83 -3.33 -10.33
N ALA A 89 -8.44 -2.67 -9.36
CA ALA A 89 -9.04 -1.35 -9.56
C ALA A 89 -7.99 -0.30 -9.97
N LYS A 90 -6.83 -0.30 -9.31
CA LYS A 90 -5.73 0.63 -9.62
C LYS A 90 -5.08 0.31 -10.98
N SER A 91 -4.90 -0.96 -11.33
CA SER A 91 -4.39 -1.37 -12.64
C SER A 91 -5.34 -0.96 -13.78
N LYS A 92 -6.65 -1.15 -13.61
CA LYS A 92 -7.66 -0.65 -14.57
C LYS A 92 -7.61 0.87 -14.70
N ARG A 93 -7.35 1.59 -13.62
CA ARG A 93 -7.19 3.05 -13.65
C ARG A 93 -5.93 3.46 -14.41
N LEU A 94 -4.80 2.77 -14.22
CA LEU A 94 -3.58 2.99 -14.99
C LEU A 94 -3.81 2.73 -16.47
N LEU A 95 -4.54 1.69 -16.83
CA LEU A 95 -4.89 1.40 -18.22
C LEU A 95 -5.65 2.57 -18.87
N LYS A 96 -6.64 3.13 -18.17
CA LYS A 96 -7.35 4.35 -18.63
C LYS A 96 -6.40 5.54 -18.78
N LEU A 97 -5.48 5.74 -17.83
CA LEU A 97 -4.49 6.81 -17.93
C LEU A 97 -3.60 6.66 -19.16
N PHE A 98 -3.16 5.46 -19.51
CA PHE A 98 -2.41 5.23 -20.77
C PHE A 98 -3.22 5.59 -22.01
N GLN A 99 -4.54 5.34 -22.01
CA GLN A 99 -5.43 5.75 -23.11
C GLN A 99 -5.50 7.28 -23.20
N GLU A 100 -5.70 7.97 -22.08
CA GLU A 100 -5.74 9.44 -22.01
C GLU A 100 -4.40 10.08 -22.40
N ILE A 101 -3.27 9.50 -21.98
CA ILE A 101 -1.93 9.94 -22.36
C ILE A 101 -1.74 9.82 -23.88
N LYS A 102 -2.22 8.74 -24.49
CA LYS A 102 -2.15 8.54 -25.94
C LYS A 102 -2.92 9.62 -26.71
N ILE A 103 -4.00 10.14 -26.14
CA ILE A 103 -4.83 11.19 -26.74
C ILE A 103 -4.22 12.58 -26.50
N SER A 104 -3.80 12.87 -25.26
CA SER A 104 -3.36 14.20 -24.84
C SER A 104 -1.87 14.46 -25.06
N ASN A 105 -1.06 13.41 -25.29
CA ASN A 105 0.40 13.43 -25.32
C ASN A 105 1.04 14.07 -24.08
N ASN A 106 0.31 14.16 -22.95
CA ASN A 106 0.77 14.80 -21.72
C ASN A 106 0.26 14.07 -20.49
N ILE A 107 1.20 13.62 -19.63
CA ILE A 107 0.90 12.87 -18.41
C ILE A 107 0.10 13.74 -17.42
N ASP A 108 0.47 15.00 -17.22
CA ASP A 108 -0.20 15.88 -16.26
C ASP A 108 -1.64 16.21 -16.70
N SER A 109 -1.85 16.39 -17.98
CA SER A 109 -3.18 16.56 -18.57
C SER A 109 -4.05 15.34 -18.35
N ALA A 110 -3.53 14.14 -18.64
CA ALA A 110 -4.22 12.86 -18.42
C ALA A 110 -4.58 12.64 -16.95
N ILE A 111 -3.65 12.93 -16.02
CA ILE A 111 -3.89 12.83 -14.58
C ILE A 111 -4.98 13.80 -14.10
N SER A 112 -5.07 14.96 -14.73
CA SER A 112 -6.05 15.99 -14.35
C SER A 112 -7.44 15.74 -14.91
N SER A 113 -7.55 15.06 -16.06
CA SER A 113 -8.82 14.79 -16.75
C SER A 113 -9.52 13.52 -16.27
N ILE A 114 -8.80 12.56 -15.69
CA ILE A 114 -9.36 11.25 -15.32
C ILE A 114 -10.43 11.36 -14.22
N LYS A 115 -11.46 10.54 -14.37
CA LYS A 115 -12.54 10.43 -13.36
C LYS A 115 -12.58 9.02 -12.77
N PRO A 116 -12.71 8.91 -11.42
CA PRO A 116 -12.69 9.97 -10.41
C PRO A 116 -11.32 10.65 -10.32
N PRO A 117 -11.24 11.92 -9.87
CA PRO A 117 -9.99 12.67 -9.85
C PRO A 117 -8.94 12.01 -8.95
N ILE A 118 -7.66 12.17 -9.30
CA ILE A 118 -6.54 11.69 -8.48
C ILE A 118 -6.29 12.73 -7.40
N PHE A 119 -6.24 12.27 -6.16
CA PHE A 119 -5.93 13.14 -5.03
C PHE A 119 -4.52 13.74 -5.19
N TRP A 120 -4.36 14.99 -4.83
CA TRP A 120 -3.10 15.72 -5.09
C TRP A 120 -1.85 15.06 -4.48
N LYS A 121 -2.00 14.39 -3.31
CA LYS A 121 -0.92 13.63 -2.64
C LYS A 121 -0.49 12.39 -3.43
N ASP A 122 -1.39 11.81 -4.20
CA ASP A 122 -1.16 10.56 -4.92
C ASP A 122 -0.62 10.80 -6.34
N LYS A 123 -0.60 12.06 -6.80
CA LYS A 123 -0.17 12.38 -8.17
C LYS A 123 1.25 11.89 -8.47
N GLN A 124 2.17 12.06 -7.52
CA GLN A 124 3.56 11.67 -7.72
C GLN A 124 3.71 10.15 -7.87
N ILE A 125 3.10 9.37 -6.97
CA ILE A 125 3.20 7.91 -7.05
C ILE A 125 2.53 7.38 -8.31
N VAL A 126 1.46 8.00 -8.79
CA VAL A 126 0.82 7.63 -10.07
C VAL A 126 1.72 7.95 -11.26
N LYS A 127 2.46 9.06 -11.26
CA LYS A 127 3.48 9.34 -12.28
C LYS A 127 4.58 8.28 -12.29
N ASP A 128 5.05 7.89 -11.10
CA ASP A 128 6.07 6.84 -10.96
C ASP A 128 5.55 5.51 -11.52
N GLN A 129 4.28 5.17 -11.24
CA GLN A 129 3.64 3.98 -11.80
C GLN A 129 3.55 4.03 -13.33
N ILE A 130 3.12 5.16 -13.91
CA ILE A 130 3.05 5.34 -15.38
C ILE A 130 4.42 5.12 -16.02
N ASN A 131 5.51 5.61 -15.40
CA ASN A 131 6.86 5.46 -15.91
C ASN A 131 7.41 4.02 -15.80
N LYS A 132 6.81 3.16 -14.97
CA LYS A 132 7.25 1.78 -14.72
C LYS A 132 6.49 0.74 -15.53
N TRP A 133 5.38 1.10 -16.13
CA TRP A 133 4.51 0.18 -16.86
C TRP A 133 4.29 0.65 -18.29
N SER A 134 4.06 -0.31 -19.18
CA SER A 134 3.51 -0.06 -20.50
C SER A 134 2.03 -0.45 -20.53
N HIS A 135 1.29 0.06 -21.52
CA HIS A 135 -0.13 -0.31 -21.74
C HIS A 135 -0.28 -1.85 -21.79
N LYS A 136 0.55 -2.53 -22.60
CA LYS A 136 0.53 -3.99 -22.77
C LYS A 136 0.81 -4.71 -21.45
N ASN A 137 1.80 -4.26 -20.68
CA ASN A 137 2.17 -4.92 -19.43
C ASN A 137 1.08 -4.75 -18.35
N ILE A 138 0.35 -3.63 -18.35
CA ILE A 138 -0.81 -3.45 -17.46
C ILE A 138 -1.98 -4.36 -17.87
N GLU A 139 -2.22 -4.58 -19.14
CA GLU A 139 -3.24 -5.55 -19.61
C GLU A 139 -2.91 -6.96 -19.12
N LEU A 140 -1.65 -7.39 -19.28
CA LEU A 140 -1.18 -8.69 -18.79
C LEU A 140 -1.29 -8.79 -17.26
N LEU A 141 -0.97 -7.71 -16.54
CA LEU A 141 -1.13 -7.67 -15.08
C LEU A 141 -2.59 -7.85 -14.68
N ILE A 142 -3.54 -7.17 -15.33
CA ILE A 142 -4.97 -7.31 -15.06
C ILE A 142 -5.42 -8.77 -15.25
N PHE A 143 -4.93 -9.45 -16.28
CA PHE A 143 -5.23 -10.86 -16.50
C PHE A 143 -4.69 -11.72 -15.35
N LYS A 144 -3.40 -11.58 -15.00
CA LYS A 144 -2.79 -12.29 -13.88
C LYS A 144 -3.50 -12.04 -12.54
N ILE A 145 -3.93 -10.81 -12.26
CA ILE A 145 -4.68 -10.46 -11.04
C ILE A 145 -5.96 -11.29 -10.93
N ASN A 146 -6.70 -11.45 -12.02
CA ASN A 146 -7.93 -12.26 -12.01
C ASN A 146 -7.63 -13.75 -11.76
N GLU A 147 -6.54 -14.29 -12.32
CA GLU A 147 -6.11 -15.67 -12.05
C GLU A 147 -5.74 -15.86 -10.57
N ILE A 148 -4.99 -14.91 -9.99
CA ILE A 148 -4.61 -14.93 -8.57
C ILE A 148 -5.83 -14.80 -7.66
N GLU A 149 -6.82 -13.95 -7.99
CA GLU A 149 -8.07 -13.84 -7.23
C GLU A 149 -8.81 -15.19 -7.17
N LEU A 150 -8.89 -15.89 -8.31
CA LEU A 150 -9.51 -17.22 -8.37
C LEU A 150 -8.72 -18.24 -7.53
N LEU A 151 -7.40 -18.21 -7.60
CA LEU A 151 -6.54 -19.13 -6.84
C LEU A 151 -6.69 -18.93 -5.33
N ILE A 152 -6.68 -17.68 -4.86
CA ILE A 152 -6.88 -17.31 -3.45
C ILE A 152 -8.26 -17.79 -2.95
N LYS A 153 -9.32 -17.58 -3.74
CA LYS A 153 -10.68 -18.00 -3.36
C LYS A 153 -10.84 -19.52 -3.28
N LYS A 154 -10.15 -20.26 -4.14
CA LYS A 154 -10.21 -21.73 -4.16
C LYS A 154 -9.37 -22.38 -3.05
N ASN A 155 -8.31 -21.72 -2.59
CA ASN A 155 -7.31 -22.30 -1.68
C ASN A 155 -7.05 -21.35 -0.50
N SER A 156 -8.00 -21.28 0.43
CA SER A 156 -7.92 -20.37 1.59
C SER A 156 -6.68 -20.57 2.46
N SER A 157 -6.20 -21.79 2.58
CA SER A 157 -5.04 -22.14 3.43
C SER A 157 -3.70 -21.56 2.93
N ILE A 158 -3.57 -21.28 1.65
CA ILE A 158 -2.34 -20.75 1.03
C ILE A 158 -2.48 -19.32 0.52
N SER A 159 -3.61 -18.68 0.81
CA SER A 159 -3.96 -17.34 0.24
C SER A 159 -2.91 -16.30 0.52
N LEU A 160 -2.35 -16.26 1.73
CA LEU A 160 -1.33 -15.30 2.11
C LEU A 160 -0.02 -15.52 1.34
N SER A 161 0.42 -16.79 1.20
CA SER A 161 1.64 -17.10 0.46
C SER A 161 1.49 -16.73 -1.02
N VAL A 162 0.36 -17.09 -1.64
CA VAL A 162 0.07 -16.77 -3.03
C VAL A 162 0.03 -15.26 -3.26
N LEU A 163 -0.63 -14.51 -2.35
CA LEU A 163 -0.66 -13.05 -2.43
C LEU A 163 0.75 -12.46 -2.32
N SER A 164 1.51 -12.88 -1.29
CA SER A 164 2.83 -12.33 -1.01
C SER A 164 3.79 -12.57 -2.18
N ASP A 165 3.84 -13.79 -2.70
CA ASP A 165 4.67 -14.15 -3.85
C ASP A 165 4.30 -13.32 -5.07
N PHE A 166 3.01 -13.18 -5.36
CA PHE A 166 2.54 -12.37 -6.47
C PHE A 166 2.92 -10.89 -6.33
N ILE A 167 2.69 -10.29 -5.15
CA ILE A 167 3.02 -8.88 -4.89
C ILE A 167 4.54 -8.65 -5.00
N ILE A 168 5.37 -9.56 -4.46
CA ILE A 168 6.83 -9.48 -4.54
C ILE A 168 7.31 -9.61 -5.99
N GLU A 169 6.75 -10.56 -6.74
CA GLU A 169 7.04 -10.71 -8.18
C GLU A 169 6.76 -9.40 -8.92
N GLN A 170 5.56 -8.83 -8.73
CA GLN A 170 5.18 -7.60 -9.43
C GLN A 170 6.03 -6.39 -9.03
N ALA A 171 6.42 -6.28 -7.76
CA ALA A 171 7.29 -5.20 -7.29
C ALA A 171 8.76 -5.36 -7.77
N SER A 172 9.19 -6.58 -8.14
CA SER A 172 10.57 -6.91 -8.49
C SER A 172 10.83 -6.97 -9.99
N THR A 173 9.80 -7.22 -10.81
CA THR A 173 9.95 -7.28 -12.27
C THR A 173 10.50 -5.97 -12.82
N ALA A 174 11.59 -6.07 -13.60
CA ALA A 174 12.18 -4.90 -14.25
C ALA A 174 11.16 -4.20 -15.16
N SER A 175 11.28 -2.87 -15.22
CA SER A 175 10.56 -2.07 -16.22
C SER A 175 11.19 -2.37 -17.59
N ASN A 176 10.47 -2.99 -18.48
CA ASN A 176 10.84 -3.07 -19.90
C ASN A 176 10.15 -1.98 -20.67
#